data_c321d24e0d6b5401a79427129d172d71
#
_entry.id   c321d24e0d6b5401a79427129d172d71
#
_cell.length_a   1.000
_cell.length_b   1.000
_cell.length_c   1.000
_cell.angle_alpha   90.00
_cell.angle_beta   90.00
_cell.angle_gamma   90.00
#
_symmetry.space_group_name_H-M   'P 1'
#
loop_
_entity.id
_entity.type
_entity.pdbx_description
1 polymer ?
#
loop_
_entity_poly.entity_id
_entity_poly.type
_entity_poly.pdbx_seq_one_letter_code
_entity_poly.pdbx_strand_id
1 'polypeptide(L)'
;MALIEIDDISVAYGAPPKTVLDGVSLSIEEGEFVCVLGQTGCGKSTLLRLVLGSEKPLAGRILIDGVEHHQPDRTRGYVPQKYSLFPDKTVLDNITFGPEVSEFSFLGHFSPRFFRRRRELRGAAFDYLRRIGLRESDSRKYPDQLSGGMQQRVAIAQALMTKPRILLMDEAFSALDPGTRRGMQDLIRELWKATGTTILFVTHNTQEALRLGTRVIVLAKESPDRGSRVKLDLPIPNPCFEEEIPHLVRRLESGAGWGAASIPLHS
;
A
#
# COMPACT_ATOMS: atom_id res chain seq x y z
N MET A 1 5.71 -13.65 -15.80
CA MET A 1 4.48 -14.38 -15.37
C MET A 1 3.81 -13.53 -14.31
N ALA A 2 2.54 -13.18 -14.50
CA ALA A 2 1.86 -12.27 -13.57
C ALA A 2 1.85 -12.85 -12.14
N LEU A 3 2.22 -12.04 -11.17
CA LEU A 3 2.14 -12.39 -9.74
C LEU A 3 0.71 -12.22 -9.23
N ILE A 4 0.03 -11.14 -9.68
CA ILE A 4 -1.35 -10.86 -9.31
C ILE A 4 -2.16 -10.78 -10.61
N GLU A 5 -3.20 -11.60 -10.71
CA GLU A 5 -4.15 -11.57 -11.81
C GLU A 5 -5.54 -11.24 -11.26
N ILE A 6 -6.12 -10.19 -11.78
CA ILE A 6 -7.46 -9.72 -11.46
C ILE A 6 -8.29 -9.92 -12.72
N ASP A 7 -9.32 -10.77 -12.67
CA ASP A 7 -10.10 -11.24 -13.82
C ASP A 7 -11.57 -10.85 -13.62
N ASP A 8 -12.01 -9.82 -14.36
CA ASP A 8 -13.39 -9.33 -14.47
C ASP A 8 -14.12 -9.10 -13.12
N ILE A 9 -13.42 -8.51 -12.15
CA ILE A 9 -13.98 -8.33 -10.80
C ILE A 9 -15.04 -7.23 -10.76
N SER A 10 -16.15 -7.53 -10.05
CA SER A 10 -17.20 -6.59 -9.75
C SER A 10 -17.55 -6.61 -8.25
N VAL A 11 -17.80 -5.42 -7.68
CA VAL A 11 -18.13 -5.22 -6.26
C VAL A 11 -19.23 -4.20 -6.11
N ALA A 12 -20.18 -4.48 -5.23
CA ALA A 12 -21.23 -3.54 -4.84
C ALA A 12 -21.46 -3.59 -3.32
N TYR A 13 -21.89 -2.46 -2.74
CA TYR A 13 -22.21 -2.34 -1.32
C TYR A 13 -23.57 -1.69 -1.10
N GLY A 14 -24.15 -1.97 0.06
CA GLY A 14 -25.38 -1.32 0.53
C GLY A 14 -26.67 -1.99 0.08
N ALA A 15 -27.80 -1.41 0.52
CA ALA A 15 -29.15 -1.79 0.15
C ALA A 15 -29.95 -0.50 -0.15
N PRO A 16 -30.28 -0.20 -1.42
CA PRO A 16 -29.98 -0.99 -2.62
C PRO A 16 -28.49 -1.07 -2.97
N PRO A 17 -28.05 -2.13 -3.67
CA PRO A 17 -26.64 -2.32 -3.99
C PRO A 17 -26.12 -1.22 -4.92
N LYS A 18 -25.02 -0.57 -4.52
CA LYS A 18 -24.31 0.43 -5.33
C LYS A 18 -22.99 -0.18 -5.82
N THR A 19 -22.86 -0.29 -7.13
CA THR A 19 -21.64 -0.83 -7.75
C THR A 19 -20.46 0.12 -7.52
N VAL A 20 -19.34 -0.42 -7.04
CA VAL A 20 -18.10 0.32 -6.76
C VAL A 20 -17.04 -0.01 -7.79
N LEU A 21 -16.84 -1.30 -8.09
CA LEU A 21 -15.99 -1.79 -9.18
C LEU A 21 -16.87 -2.58 -10.16
N ASP A 22 -16.62 -2.44 -11.46
CA ASP A 22 -17.43 -3.01 -12.52
C ASP A 22 -16.53 -3.54 -13.64
N GLY A 23 -16.31 -4.87 -13.70
CA GLY A 23 -15.54 -5.51 -14.75
C GLY A 23 -14.06 -5.08 -14.77
N VAL A 24 -13.41 -5.00 -13.60
CA VAL A 24 -11.99 -4.62 -13.52
C VAL A 24 -11.12 -5.83 -13.79
N SER A 25 -10.28 -5.74 -14.83
CA SER A 25 -9.26 -6.74 -15.17
C SER A 25 -7.89 -6.08 -15.21
N LEU A 26 -6.89 -6.75 -14.59
CA LEU A 26 -5.55 -6.22 -14.41
C LEU A 26 -4.58 -7.35 -14.09
N SER A 27 -3.40 -7.33 -14.68
CA SER A 27 -2.28 -8.20 -14.31
C SER A 27 -1.10 -7.38 -13.79
N ILE A 28 -0.44 -7.86 -12.73
CA ILE A 28 0.74 -7.21 -12.13
C ILE A 28 1.86 -8.25 -12.10
N GLU A 29 2.99 -7.89 -12.68
CA GLU A 29 4.18 -8.74 -12.69
C GLU A 29 4.93 -8.66 -11.35
N GLU A 30 5.71 -9.70 -11.07
CA GLU A 30 6.56 -9.69 -9.87
C GLU A 30 7.59 -8.55 -9.94
N GLY A 31 7.77 -7.85 -8.84
CA GLY A 31 8.69 -6.73 -8.73
C GLY A 31 8.19 -5.40 -9.33
N GLU A 32 6.98 -5.34 -9.90
CA GLU A 32 6.41 -4.06 -10.34
C GLU A 32 6.07 -3.15 -9.15
N PHE A 33 6.21 -1.84 -9.36
CA PHE A 33 5.65 -0.81 -8.50
C PHE A 33 4.46 -0.15 -9.21
N VAL A 34 3.27 -0.67 -8.97
CA VAL A 34 2.03 -0.20 -9.61
C VAL A 34 1.34 0.82 -8.74
N CYS A 35 1.09 2.01 -9.31
CA CYS A 35 0.30 3.05 -8.66
C CYS A 35 -1.12 3.08 -9.22
N VAL A 36 -2.13 3.03 -8.35
CA VAL A 36 -3.54 3.14 -8.72
C VAL A 36 -4.05 4.53 -8.37
N LEU A 37 -4.35 5.31 -9.38
CA LEU A 37 -4.95 6.64 -9.29
C LEU A 37 -6.46 6.58 -9.42
N GLY A 38 -7.15 7.52 -8.78
CA GLY A 38 -8.59 7.70 -8.94
C GLY A 38 -9.16 8.66 -7.92
N GLN A 39 -10.35 9.19 -8.21
CA GLN A 39 -11.06 10.07 -7.27
C GLN A 39 -11.44 9.34 -5.99
N THR A 40 -11.69 10.11 -4.92
CA THR A 40 -12.20 9.56 -3.66
C THR A 40 -13.52 8.81 -3.90
N GLY A 41 -13.62 7.59 -3.36
CA GLY A 41 -14.81 6.75 -3.52
C GLY A 41 -14.92 5.98 -4.85
N CYS A 42 -13.87 5.97 -5.69
CA CYS A 42 -13.86 5.16 -6.92
C CYS A 42 -13.46 3.68 -6.72
N GLY A 43 -13.26 3.23 -5.48
CA GLY A 43 -13.01 1.80 -5.22
C GLY A 43 -11.54 1.39 -5.09
N LYS A 44 -10.59 2.33 -5.01
CA LYS A 44 -9.15 2.02 -4.85
C LYS A 44 -8.85 1.16 -3.61
N SER A 45 -9.33 1.56 -2.45
CA SER A 45 -9.17 0.79 -1.21
C SER A 45 -9.91 -0.55 -1.25
N THR A 46 -11.05 -0.62 -1.98
CA THR A 46 -11.75 -1.88 -2.24
C THR A 46 -10.86 -2.83 -3.05
N LEU A 47 -10.21 -2.33 -4.11
CA LEU A 47 -9.27 -3.12 -4.89
C LEU A 47 -8.13 -3.70 -4.03
N LEU A 48 -7.54 -2.86 -3.14
CA LEU A 48 -6.51 -3.35 -2.21
C LEU A 48 -7.03 -4.42 -1.25
N ARG A 49 -8.26 -4.26 -0.70
CA ARG A 49 -8.85 -5.25 0.22
C ARG A 49 -9.16 -6.57 -0.47
N LEU A 50 -9.55 -6.53 -1.74
CA LEU A 50 -9.72 -7.73 -2.56
C LEU A 50 -8.39 -8.46 -2.78
N VAL A 51 -7.33 -7.74 -3.18
CA VAL A 51 -5.98 -8.33 -3.35
C VAL A 51 -5.43 -8.83 -2.02
N LEU A 52 -5.70 -8.14 -0.89
CA LEU A 52 -5.36 -8.62 0.45
C LEU A 52 -6.08 -9.93 0.80
N GLY A 53 -7.26 -10.18 0.22
CA GLY A 53 -8.13 -11.31 0.55
C GLY A 53 -9.03 -11.06 1.76
N SER A 54 -9.16 -9.80 2.22
CA SER A 54 -10.07 -9.44 3.32
C SER A 54 -11.51 -9.23 2.85
N GLU A 55 -11.71 -9.11 1.54
CA GLU A 55 -13.03 -9.05 0.88
C GLU A 55 -13.07 -10.02 -0.30
N LYS A 56 -14.29 -10.41 -0.71
CA LYS A 56 -14.52 -11.24 -1.89
C LYS A 56 -15.27 -10.43 -2.95
N PRO A 57 -14.95 -10.57 -4.24
CA PRO A 57 -15.72 -9.95 -5.30
C PRO A 57 -17.11 -10.60 -5.41
N LEU A 58 -18.09 -9.86 -5.96
CA LEU A 58 -19.41 -10.43 -6.34
C LEU A 58 -19.32 -11.26 -7.61
N ALA A 59 -18.44 -10.89 -8.54
CA ALA A 59 -18.15 -11.59 -9.75
C ALA A 59 -16.66 -11.47 -10.08
N GLY A 60 -16.14 -12.38 -10.89
CA GLY A 60 -14.74 -12.47 -11.24
C GLY A 60 -13.91 -13.15 -10.15
N ARG A 61 -12.59 -13.12 -10.30
CA ARG A 61 -11.65 -13.76 -9.37
C ARG A 61 -10.31 -13.03 -9.30
N ILE A 62 -9.56 -13.31 -8.24
CA ILE A 62 -8.20 -12.81 -8.05
C ILE A 62 -7.29 -14.00 -7.81
N LEU A 63 -6.25 -14.10 -8.62
CA LEU A 63 -5.23 -15.11 -8.50
C LEU A 63 -3.91 -14.47 -8.04
N ILE A 64 -3.20 -15.13 -7.14
CA ILE A 64 -1.83 -14.80 -6.76
C ILE A 64 -1.00 -16.05 -7.01
N ASP A 65 0.04 -15.95 -7.84
CA ASP A 65 0.80 -17.09 -8.35
C ASP A 65 -0.11 -18.15 -9.03
N GLY A 66 -1.14 -17.71 -9.75
CA GLY A 66 -2.11 -18.60 -10.39
C GLY A 66 -3.07 -19.33 -9.45
N VAL A 67 -3.05 -19.03 -8.14
CA VAL A 67 -3.92 -19.63 -7.12
C VAL A 67 -4.93 -18.60 -6.63
N GLU A 68 -6.20 -18.99 -6.55
CA GLU A 68 -7.25 -18.13 -6.03
C GLU A 68 -7.16 -18.01 -4.50
N HIS A 69 -7.06 -16.77 -4.00
CA HIS A 69 -6.90 -16.49 -2.59
C HIS A 69 -8.12 -15.78 -2.00
N HIS A 70 -8.62 -16.30 -0.87
CA HIS A 70 -9.80 -15.80 -0.18
C HIS A 70 -9.56 -15.30 1.25
N GLN A 71 -8.30 -15.31 1.70
CA GLN A 71 -7.92 -14.89 3.04
C GLN A 71 -6.56 -14.17 3.03
N PRO A 72 -6.34 -13.20 3.92
CA PRO A 72 -5.02 -12.61 4.11
C PRO A 72 -3.99 -13.67 4.55
N ASP A 73 -2.77 -13.53 4.07
CA ASP A 73 -1.65 -14.38 4.46
C ASP A 73 -0.36 -13.55 4.67
N ARG A 74 0.74 -14.24 5.00
CA ARG A 74 2.03 -13.61 5.32
C ARG A 74 2.76 -13.04 4.11
N THR A 75 2.38 -13.40 2.91
CA THR A 75 3.02 -12.92 1.67
C THR A 75 2.61 -11.50 1.34
N ARG A 76 1.54 -11.01 1.98
CA ARG A 76 0.95 -9.70 1.73
C ARG A 76 1.05 -8.81 2.97
N GLY A 77 1.79 -7.70 2.85
CA GLY A 77 1.82 -6.62 3.82
C GLY A 77 0.77 -5.56 3.45
N TYR A 78 0.14 -4.95 4.44
CA TYR A 78 -0.85 -3.88 4.22
C TYR A 78 -0.56 -2.67 5.08
N VAL A 79 -0.50 -1.50 4.47
CA VAL A 79 -0.40 -0.19 5.12
C VAL A 79 -1.69 0.57 4.85
N PRO A 80 -2.59 0.69 5.84
CA PRO A 80 -3.86 1.39 5.67
C PRO A 80 -3.68 2.92 5.65
N GLN A 81 -4.69 3.62 5.15
CA GLN A 81 -4.76 5.08 5.13
C GLN A 81 -4.74 5.68 6.55
N LYS A 82 -5.51 5.09 7.46
CA LYS A 82 -5.41 5.40 8.90
C LYS A 82 -4.57 4.31 9.55
N TYR A 83 -3.49 4.73 10.19
CA TYR A 83 -2.61 3.83 10.93
C TYR A 83 -3.40 2.97 11.92
N SER A 84 -3.09 1.68 11.93
CA SER A 84 -3.69 0.70 12.85
C SER A 84 -2.60 0.08 13.70
N LEU A 85 -2.00 0.89 14.57
CA LEU A 85 -1.05 0.40 15.57
C LEU A 85 -1.81 -0.20 16.75
N PHE A 86 -1.24 -1.21 17.35
CA PHE A 86 -1.74 -1.78 18.61
C PHE A 86 -1.52 -0.77 19.75
N PRO A 87 -2.58 -0.24 20.37
CA PRO A 87 -2.45 0.85 21.35
C PRO A 87 -1.78 0.40 22.66
N ASP A 88 -1.83 -0.89 22.96
CA ASP A 88 -1.24 -1.55 24.13
C ASP A 88 0.22 -1.95 23.93
N LYS A 89 0.81 -1.69 22.76
CA LYS A 89 2.19 -2.05 22.42
C LYS A 89 3.04 -0.82 22.20
N THR A 90 4.31 -0.92 22.59
CA THR A 90 5.29 0.12 22.27
C THR A 90 5.55 0.19 20.76
N VAL A 91 6.19 1.25 20.30
CA VAL A 91 6.65 1.37 18.89
C VAL A 91 7.46 0.14 18.47
N LEU A 92 8.41 -0.27 19.31
CA LEU A 92 9.27 -1.41 19.01
C LEU A 92 8.47 -2.72 18.91
N ASP A 93 7.56 -2.93 19.87
CA ASP A 93 6.73 -4.13 19.88
C ASP A 93 5.68 -4.12 18.74
N ASN A 94 5.21 -2.96 18.30
CA ASN A 94 4.39 -2.84 17.09
C ASN A 94 5.16 -3.29 15.85
N ILE A 95 6.40 -2.83 15.68
CA ILE A 95 7.22 -3.19 14.52
C ILE A 95 7.53 -4.71 14.50
N THR A 96 7.83 -5.31 15.66
CA THR A 96 8.22 -6.73 15.75
C THR A 96 7.04 -7.69 15.79
N PHE A 97 5.81 -7.22 16.03
CA PHE A 97 4.63 -8.05 16.28
C PHE A 97 4.35 -9.06 15.16
N GLY A 98 4.34 -8.62 13.91
CA GLY A 98 4.05 -9.47 12.75
C GLY A 98 4.96 -10.71 12.69
N PRO A 99 6.29 -10.54 12.63
CA PRO A 99 7.23 -11.65 12.66
C PRO A 99 7.12 -12.52 13.92
N GLU A 100 6.95 -11.92 15.12
CA GLU A 100 6.83 -12.67 16.37
C GLU A 100 5.64 -13.64 16.35
N VAL A 101 4.45 -13.15 15.95
CA VAL A 101 3.25 -13.99 15.87
C VAL A 101 3.33 -14.99 14.73
N SER A 102 3.99 -14.63 13.65
CA SER A 102 4.06 -15.47 12.47
C SER A 102 5.01 -16.67 12.61
N GLU A 103 6.09 -16.52 13.40
CA GLU A 103 7.13 -17.55 13.55
C GLU A 103 6.89 -18.49 14.73
N PHE A 104 6.07 -18.07 15.71
CA PHE A 104 5.88 -18.84 16.95
C PHE A 104 4.40 -19.05 17.29
N SER A 105 4.06 -20.28 17.64
CA SER A 105 2.78 -20.60 18.27
C SER A 105 2.74 -20.07 19.71
N PHE A 106 1.55 -20.03 20.32
CA PHE A 106 1.37 -19.57 21.71
C PHE A 106 2.35 -20.24 22.71
N LEU A 107 2.51 -21.55 22.63
CA LEU A 107 3.45 -22.29 23.47
C LEU A 107 4.92 -22.04 23.10
N GLY A 108 5.19 -21.74 21.86
CA GLY A 108 6.54 -21.43 21.35
C GLY A 108 7.14 -20.15 21.95
N HIS A 109 6.30 -19.23 22.46
CA HIS A 109 6.74 -17.99 23.10
C HIS A 109 7.50 -18.20 24.42
N PHE A 110 7.42 -19.37 25.03
CA PHE A 110 8.17 -19.72 26.26
C PHE A 110 9.51 -20.41 25.95
N SER A 111 9.87 -20.61 24.69
CA SER A 111 11.10 -21.32 24.31
C SER A 111 12.35 -20.40 24.32
N PRO A 112 13.55 -20.92 24.65
CA PRO A 112 14.80 -20.18 24.52
C PRO A 112 15.04 -19.66 23.10
N ARG A 113 14.51 -20.38 22.07
CA ARG A 113 14.58 -20.01 20.68
C ARG A 113 13.80 -18.72 20.41
N PHE A 114 12.64 -18.55 21.05
CA PHE A 114 11.86 -17.31 20.95
C PHE A 114 12.64 -16.10 21.48
N PHE A 115 13.24 -16.19 22.67
CA PHE A 115 13.99 -15.08 23.26
C PHE A 115 15.20 -14.66 22.41
N ARG A 116 15.91 -15.62 21.82
CA ARG A 116 17.01 -15.33 20.89
C ARG A 116 16.48 -14.62 19.64
N ARG A 117 15.43 -15.17 19.03
CA ARG A 117 14.84 -14.62 17.80
C ARG A 117 14.26 -13.23 18.04
N ARG A 118 13.60 -13.01 19.17
CA ARG A 118 13.08 -11.70 19.56
C ARG A 118 14.18 -10.65 19.69
N ARG A 119 15.36 -11.04 20.17
CA ARG A 119 16.52 -10.12 20.22
C ARG A 119 16.98 -9.72 18.81
N GLU A 120 17.06 -10.67 17.89
CA GLU A 120 17.39 -10.41 16.48
C GLU A 120 16.36 -9.49 15.81
N LEU A 121 15.07 -9.79 15.99
CA LEU A 121 13.97 -8.97 15.47
C LEU A 121 14.01 -7.54 16.02
N ARG A 122 14.29 -7.38 17.31
CA ARG A 122 14.44 -6.05 17.92
C ARG A 122 15.64 -5.29 17.33
N GLY A 123 16.75 -5.95 17.05
CA GLY A 123 17.89 -5.35 16.35
C GLY A 123 17.47 -4.82 14.97
N ALA A 124 16.83 -5.66 14.17
CA ALA A 124 16.32 -5.26 12.86
C ALA A 124 15.25 -4.14 12.96
N ALA A 125 14.38 -4.17 13.98
CA ALA A 125 13.38 -3.13 14.19
C ALA A 125 14.02 -1.77 14.51
N PHE A 126 15.15 -1.71 15.21
CA PHE A 126 15.91 -0.47 15.40
C PHE A 126 16.48 0.06 14.08
N ASP A 127 16.87 -0.80 13.14
CA ASP A 127 17.32 -0.37 11.81
C ASP A 127 16.15 0.26 11.03
N TYR A 128 14.96 -0.35 11.05
CA TYR A 128 13.77 0.25 10.46
C TYR A 128 13.40 1.57 11.15
N LEU A 129 13.44 1.64 12.48
CA LEU A 129 13.13 2.83 13.25
C LEU A 129 14.02 4.01 12.83
N ARG A 130 15.32 3.78 12.65
CA ARG A 130 16.25 4.81 12.13
C ARG A 130 15.93 5.21 10.70
N ARG A 131 15.65 4.25 9.81
CA ARG A 131 15.31 4.51 8.41
C ARG A 131 14.04 5.34 8.25
N ILE A 132 13.03 5.11 9.09
CA ILE A 132 11.80 5.93 9.09
C ILE A 132 11.98 7.28 9.82
N GLY A 133 13.20 7.64 10.21
CA GLY A 133 13.53 8.94 10.82
C GLY A 133 12.97 9.12 12.25
N LEU A 134 12.83 8.03 13.01
CA LEU A 134 12.50 8.07 14.43
C LEU A 134 13.76 7.86 15.28
N ARG A 135 13.76 8.42 16.48
CA ARG A 135 14.86 8.27 17.44
C ARG A 135 14.75 6.95 18.21
N GLU A 136 15.85 6.41 18.67
CA GLU A 136 15.83 5.21 19.52
C GLU A 136 15.01 5.39 20.80
N SER A 137 15.00 6.63 21.35
CA SER A 137 14.15 6.98 22.50
C SER A 137 12.65 6.81 22.22
N ASP A 138 12.23 6.91 20.96
CA ASP A 138 10.83 6.74 20.57
C ASP A 138 10.39 5.26 20.59
N SER A 139 11.34 4.31 20.62
CA SER A 139 11.07 2.88 20.61
C SER A 139 10.19 2.38 21.75
N ARG A 140 10.23 3.09 22.90
CA ARG A 140 9.47 2.77 24.12
C ARG A 140 8.14 3.50 24.22
N LYS A 141 7.86 4.46 23.33
CA LYS A 141 6.60 5.19 23.30
C LYS A 141 5.45 4.30 22.85
N TYR A 142 4.26 4.65 23.30
CA TYR A 142 3.01 4.08 22.83
C TYR A 142 2.41 4.94 21.71
N PRO A 143 1.48 4.40 20.89
CA PRO A 143 0.90 5.14 19.76
C PRO A 143 0.29 6.50 20.14
N ASP A 144 -0.36 6.62 21.28
CA ASP A 144 -0.97 7.86 21.79
C ASP A 144 0.05 8.97 22.10
N GLN A 145 1.33 8.60 22.27
CA GLN A 145 2.45 9.51 22.52
C GLN A 145 3.13 9.99 21.22
N LEU A 146 2.62 9.57 20.06
CA LEU A 146 3.17 9.87 18.75
C LEU A 146 2.26 10.83 17.97
N SER A 147 2.87 11.71 17.16
CA SER A 147 2.10 12.44 16.16
C SER A 147 1.55 11.49 15.09
N GLY A 148 0.48 11.88 14.38
CA GLY A 148 -0.10 11.07 13.31
C GLY A 148 0.92 10.66 12.24
N GLY A 149 1.82 11.59 11.85
CA GLY A 149 2.90 11.27 10.92
C GLY A 149 3.93 10.28 11.48
N MET A 150 4.21 10.31 12.79
CA MET A 150 5.06 9.29 13.43
C MET A 150 4.37 7.92 13.44
N GLN A 151 3.07 7.88 13.77
CA GLN A 151 2.30 6.64 13.77
C GLN A 151 2.27 6.00 12.36
N GLN A 152 2.09 6.82 11.32
CA GLN A 152 2.11 6.34 9.93
C GLN A 152 3.46 5.74 9.55
N ARG A 153 4.57 6.37 9.96
CA ARG A 153 5.91 5.84 9.74
C ARG A 153 6.14 4.51 10.46
N VAL A 154 5.63 4.37 11.68
CA VAL A 154 5.68 3.10 12.42
C VAL A 154 4.85 2.02 11.73
N ALA A 155 3.65 2.34 11.22
CA ALA A 155 2.81 1.39 10.47
C ALA A 155 3.49 0.90 9.18
N ILE A 156 4.22 1.77 8.48
CA ILE A 156 5.04 1.37 7.33
C ILE A 156 6.16 0.42 7.75
N ALA A 157 6.89 0.74 8.83
CA ALA A 157 7.95 -0.13 9.34
C ALA A 157 7.40 -1.49 9.81
N GLN A 158 6.23 -1.52 10.45
CA GLN A 158 5.53 -2.74 10.85
C GLN A 158 5.23 -3.65 9.64
N ALA A 159 4.69 -3.09 8.56
CA ALA A 159 4.40 -3.85 7.34
C ALA A 159 5.68 -4.38 6.68
N LEU A 160 6.71 -3.56 6.58
CA LEU A 160 7.99 -3.94 5.97
C LEU A 160 8.79 -4.97 6.79
N MET A 161 8.62 -4.98 8.11
CA MET A 161 9.33 -5.91 8.99
C MET A 161 8.97 -7.38 8.71
N THR A 162 7.78 -7.65 8.17
CA THR A 162 7.36 -8.98 7.75
C THR A 162 8.01 -9.45 6.45
N LYS A 163 8.72 -8.55 5.72
CA LYS A 163 9.32 -8.79 4.42
C LYS A 163 8.32 -9.42 3.43
N PRO A 164 7.18 -8.76 3.19
CA PRO A 164 6.13 -9.30 2.35
C PRO A 164 6.60 -9.38 0.90
N ARG A 165 6.07 -10.34 0.15
CA ARG A 165 6.29 -10.44 -1.31
C ARG A 165 5.47 -9.40 -2.07
N ILE A 166 4.28 -9.07 -1.54
CA ILE A 166 3.37 -8.04 -2.05
C ILE A 166 3.11 -7.04 -0.94
N LEU A 167 3.37 -5.76 -1.20
CA LEU A 167 3.07 -4.65 -0.29
C LEU A 167 1.93 -3.82 -0.84
N LEU A 168 0.83 -3.79 -0.11
CA LEU A 168 -0.36 -3.01 -0.41
C LEU A 168 -0.37 -1.74 0.43
N MET A 169 -0.46 -0.56 -0.20
CA MET A 169 -0.38 0.72 0.48
C MET A 169 -1.58 1.61 0.10
N ASP A 170 -2.40 1.94 1.07
CA ASP A 170 -3.61 2.76 0.87
C ASP A 170 -3.36 4.19 1.36
N GLU A 171 -3.10 5.12 0.43
CA GLU A 171 -2.82 6.54 0.71
C GLU A 171 -1.82 6.75 1.87
N ALA A 172 -0.81 5.89 1.95
CA ALA A 172 0.06 5.74 3.11
C ALA A 172 0.89 6.98 3.47
N PHE A 173 0.95 7.99 2.60
CA PHE A 173 1.71 9.22 2.84
C PHE A 173 0.82 10.45 3.05
N SER A 174 -0.51 10.30 3.02
CA SER A 174 -1.45 11.41 3.08
C SER A 174 -1.37 12.22 4.40
N ALA A 175 -1.06 11.56 5.51
CA ALA A 175 -0.95 12.17 6.84
C ALA A 175 0.45 12.78 7.14
N LEU A 176 1.39 12.71 6.19
CA LEU A 176 2.76 13.21 6.39
C LEU A 176 2.90 14.64 5.87
N ASP A 177 3.72 15.43 6.59
CA ASP A 177 4.18 16.72 6.09
C ASP A 177 5.06 16.55 4.82
N PRO A 178 5.19 17.60 3.98
CA PRO A 178 5.86 17.46 2.68
C PRO A 178 7.31 16.95 2.75
N GLY A 179 8.09 17.37 3.75
CA GLY A 179 9.48 16.95 3.91
C GLY A 179 9.59 15.49 4.31
N THR A 180 8.83 15.08 5.33
CA THR A 180 8.77 13.68 5.78
C THR A 180 8.21 12.77 4.70
N ARG A 181 7.18 13.21 3.96
CA ARG A 181 6.59 12.46 2.84
C ARG A 181 7.64 12.12 1.80
N ARG A 182 8.45 13.12 1.38
CA ARG A 182 9.52 12.92 0.39
C ARG A 182 10.54 11.87 0.85
N GLY A 183 11.02 11.98 2.10
CA GLY A 183 11.94 11.01 2.68
C GLY A 183 11.37 9.59 2.76
N MET A 184 10.06 9.45 3.06
CA MET A 184 9.40 8.14 3.08
C MET A 184 9.19 7.56 1.68
N GLN A 185 8.90 8.39 0.68
CA GLN A 185 8.83 7.97 -0.72
C GLN A 185 10.18 7.44 -1.20
N ASP A 186 11.26 8.15 -0.90
CA ASP A 186 12.61 7.73 -1.25
C ASP A 186 12.97 6.40 -0.55
N LEU A 187 12.66 6.27 0.74
CA LEU A 187 12.87 5.02 1.49
C LEU A 187 12.12 3.82 0.88
N ILE A 188 10.83 3.99 0.55
CA ILE A 188 10.04 2.90 -0.06
C ILE A 188 10.62 2.52 -1.42
N ARG A 189 11.05 3.50 -2.22
CA ARG A 189 11.67 3.26 -3.53
C ARG A 189 13.01 2.53 -3.41
N GLU A 190 13.84 2.90 -2.45
CA GLU A 190 15.10 2.19 -2.15
C GLU A 190 14.85 0.74 -1.73
N LEU A 191 13.90 0.53 -0.82
CA LEU A 191 13.51 -0.80 -0.37
C LEU A 191 12.96 -1.66 -1.51
N TRP A 192 12.08 -1.09 -2.34
CA TRP A 192 11.58 -1.77 -3.54
C TRP A 192 12.70 -2.22 -4.47
N LYS A 193 13.65 -1.35 -4.79
CA LYS A 193 14.82 -1.68 -5.62
C LYS A 193 15.71 -2.76 -5.00
N ALA A 194 15.87 -2.73 -3.67
CA ALA A 194 16.75 -3.66 -2.96
C ALA A 194 16.12 -5.05 -2.75
N THR A 195 14.79 -5.13 -2.67
CA THR A 195 14.10 -6.39 -2.32
C THR A 195 13.34 -7.03 -3.47
N GLY A 196 13.01 -6.28 -4.53
CA GLY A 196 12.13 -6.76 -5.60
C GLY A 196 10.68 -6.98 -5.16
N THR A 197 10.26 -6.44 -3.99
CA THR A 197 8.90 -6.54 -3.50
C THR A 197 7.91 -5.93 -4.50
N THR A 198 6.84 -6.64 -4.85
CA THR A 198 5.78 -6.08 -5.68
C THR A 198 4.94 -5.11 -4.87
N ILE A 199 4.76 -3.89 -5.35
CA ILE A 199 4.03 -2.84 -4.62
C ILE A 199 2.78 -2.44 -5.39
N LEU A 200 1.63 -2.46 -4.71
CA LEU A 200 0.40 -1.86 -5.19
C LEU A 200 0.05 -0.67 -4.29
N PHE A 201 0.28 0.52 -4.80
CA PHE A 201 0.13 1.77 -4.07
C PHE A 201 -1.07 2.57 -4.58
N VAL A 202 -2.00 2.86 -3.71
CA VAL A 202 -3.17 3.69 -4.01
C VAL A 202 -2.92 5.11 -3.55
N THR A 203 -3.16 6.06 -4.43
CA THR A 203 -3.07 7.49 -4.12
C THR A 203 -4.05 8.30 -4.98
N HIS A 204 -4.35 9.51 -4.57
CA HIS A 204 -5.05 10.50 -5.37
C HIS A 204 -4.09 11.57 -5.92
N ASN A 205 -2.80 11.49 -5.57
CA ASN A 205 -1.78 12.44 -5.99
C ASN A 205 -1.00 11.92 -7.21
N THR A 206 -1.23 12.58 -8.36
CA THR A 206 -0.62 12.20 -9.65
C THR A 206 0.92 12.29 -9.62
N GLN A 207 1.47 13.35 -9.00
CA GLN A 207 2.93 13.52 -8.93
C GLN A 207 3.58 12.41 -8.09
N GLU A 208 2.92 12.00 -7.01
CA GLU A 208 3.36 10.89 -6.17
C GLU A 208 3.38 9.57 -6.95
N ALA A 209 2.31 9.29 -7.70
CA ALA A 209 2.23 8.09 -8.54
C ALA A 209 3.33 8.05 -9.60
N LEU A 210 3.58 9.17 -10.28
CA LEU A 210 4.62 9.27 -11.31
C LEU A 210 6.05 9.17 -10.75
N ARG A 211 6.25 9.69 -9.53
CA ARG A 211 7.56 9.63 -8.87
C ARG A 211 7.91 8.22 -8.39
N LEU A 212 6.93 7.44 -7.95
CA LEU A 212 7.14 6.15 -7.29
C LEU A 212 6.98 4.97 -8.25
N GLY A 213 5.91 5.01 -9.05
CA GLY A 213 5.49 3.87 -9.85
C GLY A 213 6.32 3.65 -11.10
N THR A 214 6.42 2.39 -11.49
CA THR A 214 6.86 1.97 -12.83
C THR A 214 5.67 1.85 -13.79
N ARG A 215 4.45 1.87 -13.24
CA ARG A 215 3.20 1.78 -13.96
C ARG A 215 2.09 2.49 -13.20
N VAL A 216 1.28 3.23 -13.90
CA VAL A 216 0.14 3.96 -13.32
C VAL A 216 -1.15 3.49 -13.97
N ILE A 217 -2.09 3.08 -13.14
CA ILE A 217 -3.43 2.66 -13.51
C ILE A 217 -4.42 3.70 -13.01
N VAL A 218 -5.35 4.11 -13.86
CA VAL A 218 -6.40 5.04 -13.48
C VAL A 218 -7.73 4.30 -13.38
N LEU A 219 -8.30 4.31 -12.19
CA LEU A 219 -9.68 3.88 -11.92
C LEU A 219 -10.61 5.07 -11.98
N ALA A 220 -11.61 5.00 -12.85
CA ALA A 220 -12.62 6.05 -12.97
C ALA A 220 -14.01 5.47 -13.24
N LYS A 221 -15.03 6.19 -12.80
CA LYS A 221 -16.43 5.90 -13.12
C LYS A 221 -16.76 6.49 -14.49
N GLU A 222 -17.55 5.76 -15.27
CA GLU A 222 -18.09 6.28 -16.54
C GLU A 222 -19.30 7.17 -16.30
N SER A 223 -20.08 6.85 -15.28
CA SER A 223 -21.24 7.63 -14.83
C SER A 223 -21.42 7.48 -13.31
N PRO A 224 -22.17 8.36 -12.64
CA PRO A 224 -22.41 8.27 -11.20
C PRO A 224 -23.02 6.94 -10.74
N ASP A 225 -23.79 6.29 -11.62
CA ASP A 225 -24.54 5.06 -11.35
C ASP A 225 -23.78 3.78 -11.68
N ARG A 226 -22.64 3.90 -12.37
CA ARG A 226 -21.78 2.76 -12.70
C ARG A 226 -20.60 2.64 -11.76
N GLY A 227 -20.09 1.42 -11.61
CA GLY A 227 -18.83 1.14 -10.94
C GLY A 227 -17.64 1.70 -11.70
N SER A 228 -16.52 1.81 -11.02
CA SER A 228 -15.25 2.20 -11.65
C SER A 228 -14.66 1.06 -12.46
N ARG A 229 -14.05 1.44 -13.58
CA ARG A 229 -13.28 0.55 -14.47
C ARG A 229 -11.86 1.07 -14.61
N VAL A 230 -10.97 0.25 -15.15
CA VAL A 230 -9.66 0.70 -15.62
C VAL A 230 -9.87 1.58 -16.86
N LYS A 231 -9.54 2.85 -16.73
CA LYS A 231 -9.63 3.84 -17.82
C LYS A 231 -8.32 4.03 -18.54
N LEU A 232 -7.22 3.91 -17.81
CA LEU A 232 -5.89 4.08 -18.36
C LEU A 232 -4.95 3.13 -17.62
N ASP A 233 -4.03 2.54 -18.36
CA ASP A 233 -2.93 1.71 -17.88
C ASP A 233 -1.67 2.15 -18.62
N LEU A 234 -0.74 2.77 -17.92
CA LEU A 234 0.39 3.47 -18.49
C LEU A 234 1.69 3.04 -17.84
N PRO A 235 2.65 2.46 -18.60
CA PRO A 235 4.01 2.29 -18.12
C PRO A 235 4.68 3.65 -17.92
N ILE A 236 5.43 3.80 -16.84
CA ILE A 236 6.17 5.02 -16.51
C ILE A 236 7.66 4.73 -16.66
N PRO A 237 8.41 5.60 -17.37
CA PRO A 237 9.86 5.49 -17.43
C PRO A 237 10.49 5.46 -16.03
N ASN A 238 11.44 4.58 -15.81
CA ASN A 238 12.12 4.50 -14.52
C ASN A 238 13.65 4.65 -14.72
N PRO A 239 14.24 5.78 -14.34
CA PRO A 239 13.63 6.91 -13.62
C PRO A 239 12.73 7.78 -14.51
N CYS A 240 11.64 8.29 -13.93
CA CYS A 240 10.88 9.36 -14.54
C CYS A 240 11.61 10.68 -14.25
N PHE A 241 12.03 11.40 -15.29
CA PHE A 241 12.69 12.69 -15.16
C PHE A 241 11.67 13.76 -14.75
N GLU A 242 12.06 14.70 -13.88
CA GLU A 242 11.16 15.77 -13.40
C GLU A 242 10.55 16.59 -14.56
N GLU A 243 11.27 16.73 -15.67
CA GLU A 243 10.83 17.42 -16.89
C GLU A 243 9.66 16.71 -17.60
N GLU A 244 9.54 15.38 -17.47
CA GLU A 244 8.48 14.59 -18.10
C GLU A 244 7.18 14.59 -17.28
N ILE A 245 7.27 14.84 -15.98
CA ILE A 245 6.13 14.82 -15.06
C ILE A 245 4.97 15.72 -15.54
N PRO A 246 5.17 16.98 -15.94
CA PRO A 246 4.07 17.83 -16.38
C PRO A 246 3.33 17.30 -17.63
N HIS A 247 4.04 16.64 -18.55
CA HIS A 247 3.44 16.02 -19.73
C HIS A 247 2.62 14.78 -19.35
N LEU A 248 3.17 13.93 -18.50
CA LEU A 248 2.50 12.73 -18.01
C LEU A 248 1.28 13.06 -17.14
N VAL A 249 1.36 14.11 -16.31
CA VAL A 249 0.21 14.62 -15.54
C VAL A 249 -0.94 14.99 -16.47
N ARG A 250 -0.68 15.82 -17.50
CA ARG A 250 -1.71 16.22 -18.48
C ARG A 250 -2.32 15.00 -19.20
N ARG A 251 -1.51 14.02 -19.56
CA ARG A 251 -1.97 12.80 -20.21
C ARG A 251 -2.86 11.95 -19.29
N LEU A 252 -2.51 11.84 -18.00
CA LEU A 252 -3.31 11.14 -17.00
C LEU A 252 -4.64 11.87 -16.73
N GLU A 253 -4.62 13.18 -16.63
CA GLU A 253 -5.82 14.00 -16.40
C GLU A 253 -6.77 13.96 -17.59
N SER A 254 -6.26 14.08 -18.83
CA SER A 254 -7.06 14.01 -20.05
C SER A 254 -7.63 12.60 -20.29
N GLY A 255 -6.86 11.55 -20.05
CA GLY A 255 -7.28 10.16 -20.19
C GLY A 255 -8.29 9.71 -19.13
N ALA A 256 -8.24 10.32 -17.94
CA ALA A 256 -9.18 10.04 -16.86
C ALA A 256 -10.52 10.77 -17.01
N GLY A 257 -10.66 11.71 -17.94
CA GLY A 257 -11.84 12.58 -18.03
C GLY A 257 -11.98 13.53 -16.82
N TRP A 258 -10.89 13.75 -16.08
CA TRP A 258 -10.87 14.70 -14.97
C TRP A 258 -10.69 16.11 -15.55
N GLY A 259 -11.75 16.91 -15.49
CA GLY A 259 -11.65 18.33 -15.83
C GLY A 259 -10.68 19.03 -14.88
N ALA A 260 -10.03 20.09 -15.36
CA ALA A 260 -8.98 20.86 -14.68
C ALA A 260 -9.36 21.43 -13.29
N ALA A 261 -10.57 21.19 -12.79
CA ALA A 261 -11.10 21.70 -11.53
C ALA A 261 -10.92 20.77 -10.31
N SER A 262 -10.31 19.58 -10.46
CA SER A 262 -10.38 18.52 -9.42
C SER A 262 -9.10 18.28 -8.65
N ILE A 263 -7.99 18.96 -8.94
CA ILE A 263 -6.73 18.80 -8.20
C ILE A 263 -6.34 20.14 -7.59
N PRO A 264 -6.39 20.30 -6.27
CA PRO A 264 -5.80 21.48 -5.65
C PRO A 264 -4.29 21.42 -5.84
N LEU A 265 -3.76 22.32 -6.63
CA LEU A 265 -2.34 22.67 -6.68
C LEU A 265 -2.00 23.29 -5.31
N HIS A 266 -1.60 22.49 -4.37
CA HIS A 266 -0.97 23.02 -3.15
C HIS A 266 0.47 23.37 -3.48
N SER A 267 0.67 24.68 -3.63
CA SER A 267 1.98 25.37 -3.64
C SER A 267 2.77 25.08 -2.35
#